data_db41213930ec3e2c930b7b5c88564994
#
_entry.id   db41213930ec3e2c930b7b5c88564994
#
_cell.length_a   1.000
_cell.length_b   1.000
_cell.length_c   1.000
_cell.angle_alpha   90.00
_cell.angle_beta   90.00
_cell.angle_gamma   90.00
#
_symmetry.space_group_name_H-M   'P 1'
#
loop_
_entity.id
_entity.type
_entity.pdbx_description
1 polymer ?
#
loop_
_entity_poly.entity_id
_entity_poly.type
_entity_poly.pdbx_seq_one_letter_code
_entity_poly.pdbx_strand_id
1 'polypeptide(L)'
;MVSNDTTQHTGHNMTTQQLDHTSALWVATTKNRKTGNVPTLYIGKTKEETKKSCNGCPMLDNGCYAHEGMVAMGHSSMIKANQRGKVYTLKNALFNSKRSAKMARFGAIGDPSALGIDYINKAVNAVKSIGLAPVGYTHFWKSNPKLAGVFMASVHTLDEADRAIAAGFRAAVVLPPDHTGRFTTPAGNKGIVCA
;
A
#
# COMPACT_ATOMS: atom_id res chain seq x y z
N MET A 1 -23.46 39.28 6.91
CA MET A 1 -23.80 37.96 7.50
C MET A 1 -23.01 36.93 6.77
N VAL A 2 -21.96 36.43 7.40
CA VAL A 2 -21.06 35.35 6.82
C VAL A 2 -21.47 34.07 7.53
N SER A 3 -22.09 33.16 6.79
CA SER A 3 -22.46 31.85 7.31
C SER A 3 -21.22 30.97 7.41
N ASN A 4 -20.77 30.66 8.63
CA ASN A 4 -19.75 29.64 8.90
C ASN A 4 -20.40 28.27 8.69
N ASP A 5 -20.06 27.64 7.56
CA ASP A 5 -20.39 26.25 7.33
C ASP A 5 -19.30 25.38 7.96
N THR A 6 -19.55 24.94 9.19
CA THR A 6 -18.68 24.04 9.94
C THR A 6 -19.01 22.62 9.53
N THR A 7 -18.40 22.16 8.46
CA THR A 7 -18.48 20.74 8.05
C THR A 7 -17.77 19.91 9.11
N GLN A 8 -18.53 19.35 10.05
CA GLN A 8 -18.04 18.35 11.00
C GLN A 8 -17.64 17.09 10.22
N HIS A 9 -16.35 16.89 10.02
CA HIS A 9 -15.81 15.60 9.63
C HIS A 9 -16.01 14.62 10.80
N THR A 10 -17.12 13.90 10.78
CA THR A 10 -17.34 12.75 11.64
C THR A 10 -16.24 11.72 11.34
N GLY A 11 -15.36 11.53 12.32
CA GLY A 11 -14.29 10.54 12.25
C GLY A 11 -14.87 9.14 12.16
N HIS A 12 -15.08 8.64 10.95
CA HIS A 12 -15.36 7.24 10.74
C HIS A 12 -14.13 6.45 11.16
N ASN A 13 -14.27 5.63 12.17
CA ASN A 13 -13.28 4.64 12.56
C ASN A 13 -13.21 3.60 11.43
N MET A 14 -12.34 3.84 10.45
CA MET A 14 -12.15 2.97 9.30
C MET A 14 -11.40 1.72 9.73
N THR A 15 -12.12 0.62 9.93
CA THR A 15 -11.52 -0.70 10.14
C THR A 15 -11.45 -1.43 8.81
N THR A 16 -10.25 -1.83 8.42
CA THR A 16 -10.04 -2.68 7.24
C THR A 16 -10.76 -4.01 7.44
N GLN A 17 -11.51 -4.45 6.45
CA GLN A 17 -12.06 -5.79 6.46
C GLN A 17 -10.92 -6.80 6.30
N GLN A 18 -10.74 -7.67 7.30
CA GLN A 18 -9.66 -8.66 7.30
C GLN A 18 -9.93 -9.75 6.26
N LEU A 19 -8.91 -10.03 5.44
CA LEU A 19 -8.90 -11.10 4.45
C LEU A 19 -8.07 -12.28 4.95
N ASP A 20 -8.38 -13.47 4.45
CA ASP A 20 -7.55 -14.65 4.63
C ASP A 20 -6.18 -14.45 3.95
N HIS A 21 -5.13 -15.03 4.55
CA HIS A 21 -3.76 -15.04 4.01
C HIS A 21 -3.66 -15.69 2.62
N THR A 22 -4.63 -16.52 2.21
CA THR A 22 -4.70 -17.07 0.84
C THR A 22 -5.03 -16.00 -0.20
N SER A 23 -5.47 -14.81 0.21
CA SER A 23 -5.66 -13.63 -0.64
C SER A 23 -4.35 -12.90 -0.93
N ALA A 24 -3.22 -13.36 -0.39
CA ALA A 24 -1.88 -12.84 -0.67
C ALA A 24 -1.30 -13.51 -1.91
N LEU A 25 -1.35 -12.81 -3.04
CA LEU A 25 -0.87 -13.30 -4.33
C LEU A 25 0.55 -12.76 -4.59
N TRP A 26 1.56 -13.59 -4.43
CA TRP A 26 2.95 -13.22 -4.65
C TRP A 26 3.43 -13.50 -6.08
N VAL A 27 4.29 -12.63 -6.59
CA VAL A 27 5.11 -12.85 -7.78
C VAL A 27 6.58 -12.63 -7.45
N ALA A 28 7.45 -13.41 -8.08
CA ALA A 28 8.90 -13.31 -7.86
C ALA A 28 9.50 -12.03 -8.45
N THR A 29 8.95 -11.56 -9.57
CA THR A 29 9.44 -10.36 -10.25
C THR A 29 8.30 -9.65 -10.99
N THR A 30 8.38 -8.32 -11.04
CA THR A 30 7.48 -7.50 -11.87
C THR A 30 8.31 -6.72 -12.88
N LYS A 31 7.78 -6.54 -14.10
CA LYS A 31 8.36 -5.63 -15.10
C LYS A 31 7.88 -4.19 -14.84
N ASN A 32 8.27 -3.62 -13.72
CA ASN A 32 7.89 -2.26 -13.35
C ASN A 32 9.09 -1.31 -13.55
N ARG A 33 8.94 -0.29 -14.39
CA ARG A 33 10.02 0.66 -14.68
C ARG A 33 10.44 1.50 -13.45
N LYS A 34 9.50 1.79 -12.54
CA LYS A 34 9.76 2.62 -11.34
C LYS A 34 10.41 1.82 -10.20
N THR A 35 9.95 0.61 -9.95
CA THR A 35 10.43 -0.22 -8.83
C THR A 35 11.46 -1.28 -9.24
N GLY A 36 11.62 -1.49 -10.53
CA GLY A 36 12.45 -2.59 -11.04
C GLY A 36 11.78 -3.96 -10.90
N ASN A 37 12.59 -5.01 -11.10
CA ASN A 37 12.15 -6.40 -11.00
C ASN A 37 12.26 -6.87 -9.55
N VAL A 38 11.23 -6.68 -8.77
CA VAL A 38 11.19 -7.00 -7.34
C VAL A 38 10.06 -7.97 -7.01
N PRO A 39 10.22 -8.82 -5.97
CA PRO A 39 9.12 -9.60 -5.44
C PRO A 39 7.96 -8.68 -5.05
N THR A 40 6.76 -9.03 -5.47
CA THR A 40 5.61 -8.14 -5.30
C THR A 40 4.39 -8.91 -4.84
N LEU A 41 3.73 -8.37 -3.82
CA LEU A 41 2.47 -8.83 -3.29
C LEU A 41 1.31 -8.05 -3.91
N TYR A 42 0.34 -8.79 -4.44
CA TYR A 42 -0.99 -8.32 -4.81
C TYR A 42 -2.00 -8.86 -3.80
N ILE A 43 -3.02 -8.12 -3.45
CA ILE A 43 -3.99 -8.49 -2.42
C ILE A 43 -5.37 -8.67 -3.04
N GLY A 44 -5.96 -9.83 -2.75
CA GLY A 44 -7.26 -10.27 -3.26
C GLY A 44 -7.16 -11.29 -4.39
N LYS A 45 -7.85 -12.41 -4.22
CA LYS A 45 -8.03 -13.48 -5.24
C LYS A 45 -9.06 -13.11 -6.31
N THR A 46 -9.89 -12.11 -6.00
CA THR A 46 -10.89 -11.53 -6.90
C THR A 46 -10.82 -10.01 -6.83
N LYS A 47 -11.47 -9.33 -7.76
CA LYS A 47 -11.59 -7.86 -7.73
C LYS A 47 -12.36 -7.39 -6.50
N GLU A 48 -13.38 -8.15 -6.09
CA GLU A 48 -14.21 -7.87 -4.92
C GLU A 48 -13.39 -7.95 -3.63
N GLU A 49 -12.55 -8.99 -3.47
CA GLU A 49 -11.63 -9.09 -2.32
C GLU A 49 -10.64 -7.92 -2.29
N THR A 50 -10.12 -7.52 -3.44
CA THR A 50 -9.23 -6.36 -3.54
C THR A 50 -9.94 -5.07 -3.11
N LYS A 51 -11.16 -4.84 -3.59
CA LYS A 51 -11.98 -3.70 -3.16
C LYS A 51 -12.26 -3.76 -1.65
N LYS A 52 -12.56 -4.94 -1.10
CA LYS A 52 -12.72 -5.14 0.35
C LYS A 52 -11.48 -4.74 1.14
N SER A 53 -10.27 -5.07 0.64
CA SER A 53 -9.02 -4.65 1.30
C SER A 53 -8.82 -3.13 1.32
N CYS A 54 -9.46 -2.43 0.41
CA CYS A 54 -9.41 -0.97 0.28
C CYS A 54 -10.68 -0.28 0.82
N ASN A 55 -11.61 -1.01 1.41
CA ASN A 55 -12.88 -0.45 1.88
C ASN A 55 -12.64 0.65 2.93
N GLY A 56 -13.16 1.86 2.66
CA GLY A 56 -12.88 3.07 3.45
C GLY A 56 -11.68 3.88 2.96
N CYS A 57 -10.93 3.43 1.94
CA CYS A 57 -9.93 4.27 1.28
C CYS A 57 -10.62 5.39 0.50
N PRO A 58 -10.26 6.67 0.71
CA PRO A 58 -10.89 7.79 0.00
C PRO A 58 -10.73 7.76 -1.52
N MET A 59 -9.68 7.05 -2.00
CA MET A 59 -9.41 6.92 -3.44
C MET A 59 -10.19 5.77 -4.08
N LEU A 60 -10.78 4.86 -3.30
CA LEU A 60 -11.57 3.78 -3.84
C LEU A 60 -12.78 4.36 -4.58
N ASP A 61 -12.96 3.96 -5.83
CA ASP A 61 -13.98 4.47 -6.76
C ASP A 61 -13.88 6.00 -7.07
N ASN A 62 -12.80 6.68 -6.62
CA ASN A 62 -12.51 8.09 -6.86
C ASN A 62 -11.15 8.27 -7.56
N GLY A 63 -10.93 7.59 -8.69
CA GLY A 63 -9.72 7.73 -9.50
C GLY A 63 -8.49 7.00 -8.94
N CYS A 64 -8.68 5.90 -8.21
CA CYS A 64 -7.58 5.05 -7.78
C CYS A 64 -6.90 4.41 -9.00
N TYR A 65 -5.67 4.83 -9.29
CA TYR A 65 -4.89 4.32 -10.41
C TYR A 65 -4.71 2.79 -10.40
N ALA A 66 -4.83 2.16 -9.23
CA ALA A 66 -4.65 0.71 -9.07
C ALA A 66 -5.85 -0.09 -9.64
N HIS A 67 -7.02 0.52 -9.75
CA HIS A 67 -8.21 -0.08 -10.35
C HIS A 67 -8.37 0.21 -11.84
N GLU A 68 -7.46 1.01 -12.42
CA GLU A 68 -7.51 1.44 -13.81
C GLU A 68 -6.19 1.15 -14.53
N GLY A 69 -6.25 1.10 -15.87
CA GLY A 69 -5.09 1.01 -16.73
C GLY A 69 -4.21 -0.23 -16.53
N MET A 70 -2.90 -0.05 -16.66
CA MET A 70 -1.90 -1.13 -16.67
C MET A 70 -1.84 -1.92 -15.35
N VAL A 71 -2.08 -1.26 -14.23
CA VAL A 71 -2.03 -1.92 -12.91
C VAL A 71 -3.22 -2.87 -12.75
N ALA A 72 -4.41 -2.45 -13.16
CA ALA A 72 -5.60 -3.29 -13.15
C ALA A 72 -5.47 -4.51 -14.10
N MET A 73 -4.82 -4.31 -15.26
CA MET A 73 -4.52 -5.43 -16.18
C MET A 73 -3.55 -6.42 -15.55
N GLY A 74 -2.50 -5.94 -14.89
CA GLY A 74 -1.56 -6.76 -14.15
C GLY A 74 -2.25 -7.59 -13.06
N HIS A 75 -3.12 -6.96 -12.28
CA HIS A 75 -3.90 -7.66 -11.26
C HIS A 75 -4.86 -8.71 -11.85
N SER A 76 -5.57 -8.38 -12.92
CA SER A 76 -6.43 -9.34 -13.62
C SER A 76 -5.65 -10.56 -14.11
N SER A 77 -4.43 -10.37 -14.59
CA SER A 77 -3.52 -11.45 -14.97
C SER A 77 -3.10 -12.30 -13.76
N MET A 78 -2.87 -11.69 -12.60
CA MET A 78 -2.55 -12.38 -11.35
C MET A 78 -3.73 -13.23 -10.85
N ILE A 79 -4.94 -12.70 -10.89
CA ILE A 79 -6.17 -13.45 -10.54
C ILE A 79 -6.29 -14.69 -11.43
N LYS A 80 -6.15 -14.53 -12.74
CA LYS A 80 -6.18 -15.66 -13.71
C LYS A 80 -5.06 -16.68 -13.45
N ALA A 81 -3.86 -16.22 -13.10
CA ALA A 81 -2.74 -17.10 -12.76
C ALA A 81 -3.03 -17.89 -11.47
N ASN A 82 -3.62 -17.24 -10.46
CA ASN A 82 -4.04 -17.90 -9.22
C ASN A 82 -5.07 -19.00 -9.46
N GLN A 83 -6.09 -18.74 -10.27
CA GLN A 83 -7.10 -19.74 -10.68
C GLN A 83 -6.50 -20.98 -11.36
N ARG A 84 -5.33 -20.83 -11.97
CA ARG A 84 -4.57 -21.92 -12.64
C ARG A 84 -3.50 -22.53 -11.74
N GLY A 85 -3.44 -22.18 -10.45
CA GLY A 85 -2.41 -22.66 -9.52
C GLY A 85 -0.99 -22.16 -9.83
N LYS A 86 -0.85 -21.06 -10.58
CA LYS A 86 0.45 -20.53 -11.03
C LYS A 86 0.97 -19.33 -10.24
N VAL A 87 0.40 -19.06 -9.07
CA VAL A 87 0.87 -17.99 -8.17
C VAL A 87 1.88 -18.56 -7.19
N TYR A 88 2.90 -17.78 -6.90
CA TYR A 88 3.90 -18.19 -5.92
C TYR A 88 3.36 -18.02 -4.48
N THR A 89 3.75 -18.95 -3.61
CA THR A 89 3.75 -18.69 -2.17
C THR A 89 4.82 -17.62 -1.86
N LEU A 90 4.74 -16.98 -0.69
CA LEU A 90 5.79 -16.06 -0.24
C LEU A 90 7.19 -16.68 -0.38
N LYS A 91 7.38 -17.91 0.15
CA LYS A 91 8.67 -18.62 0.08
C LYS A 91 9.17 -18.76 -1.36
N ASN A 92 8.31 -19.22 -2.27
CA ASN A 92 8.69 -19.43 -3.66
C ASN A 92 8.95 -18.12 -4.41
N ALA A 93 8.18 -17.06 -4.10
CA ALA A 93 8.41 -15.74 -4.67
C ALA A 93 9.78 -15.19 -4.27
N LEU A 94 10.15 -15.31 -3.01
CA LEU A 94 11.44 -14.86 -2.50
C LEU A 94 12.61 -15.72 -3.08
N PHE A 95 12.45 -17.04 -3.12
CA PHE A 95 13.45 -17.94 -3.69
C PHE A 95 13.73 -17.66 -5.18
N ASN A 96 12.66 -17.36 -5.94
CA ASN A 96 12.78 -17.07 -7.38
C ASN A 96 12.99 -15.56 -7.68
N SER A 97 13.21 -14.74 -6.66
CA SER A 97 13.49 -13.31 -6.86
C SER A 97 14.86 -13.11 -7.51
N LYS A 98 14.99 -12.01 -8.27
CA LYS A 98 16.29 -11.67 -8.87
C LYS A 98 17.28 -11.24 -7.79
N ARG A 99 18.54 -11.67 -7.91
CA ARG A 99 19.64 -11.25 -7.00
C ARG A 99 19.86 -9.72 -6.99
N SER A 100 19.45 -9.02 -8.05
CA SER A 100 19.52 -7.56 -8.13
C SER A 100 18.40 -6.86 -7.37
N ALA A 101 17.37 -7.58 -6.88
CA ALA A 101 16.33 -6.99 -6.07
C ALA A 101 16.91 -6.42 -4.77
N LYS A 102 16.48 -5.23 -4.39
CA LYS A 102 16.86 -4.57 -3.12
C LYS A 102 15.68 -4.45 -2.17
N MET A 103 14.48 -4.70 -2.66
CA MET A 103 13.23 -4.55 -1.91
C MET A 103 12.20 -5.60 -2.33
N ALA A 104 11.19 -5.78 -1.50
CA ALA A 104 9.96 -6.48 -1.83
C ALA A 104 8.77 -5.52 -1.66
N ARG A 105 7.89 -5.46 -2.64
CA ARG A 105 6.74 -4.54 -2.65
C ARG A 105 5.52 -5.23 -2.07
N PHE A 106 4.91 -4.61 -1.06
CA PHE A 106 3.66 -5.03 -0.44
C PHE A 106 2.50 -4.15 -0.93
N GLY A 107 1.44 -4.76 -1.42
CA GLY A 107 0.26 -4.05 -1.89
C GLY A 107 0.52 -3.28 -3.20
N ALA A 108 0.92 -3.96 -4.28
CA ALA A 108 0.91 -3.35 -5.61
C ALA A 108 -0.49 -2.93 -5.99
N ILE A 109 -1.48 -3.70 -5.54
CA ILE A 109 -2.90 -3.38 -5.49
C ILE A 109 -3.49 -4.00 -4.20
N GLY A 110 -4.49 -3.35 -3.62
CA GLY A 110 -5.04 -3.69 -2.31
C GLY A 110 -4.19 -3.18 -1.15
N ASP A 111 -4.80 -2.99 0.01
CA ASP A 111 -4.10 -2.52 1.20
C ASP A 111 -3.53 -3.70 2.00
N PRO A 112 -2.22 -3.71 2.32
CA PRO A 112 -1.59 -4.83 3.03
C PRO A 112 -2.13 -5.04 4.44
N SER A 113 -2.69 -4.03 5.09
CA SER A 113 -3.27 -4.16 6.43
C SER A 113 -4.42 -5.18 6.48
N ALA A 114 -5.10 -5.42 5.34
CA ALA A 114 -6.19 -6.37 5.24
C ALA A 114 -5.78 -7.84 5.45
N LEU A 115 -4.50 -8.18 5.33
CA LEU A 115 -4.01 -9.54 5.56
C LEU A 115 -3.73 -9.88 7.03
N GLY A 116 -3.95 -8.93 7.93
CA GLY A 116 -3.69 -9.07 9.35
C GLY A 116 -2.21 -8.96 9.72
N ILE A 117 -1.97 -8.49 10.94
CA ILE A 117 -0.62 -8.13 11.41
C ILE A 117 0.32 -9.34 11.49
N ASP A 118 -0.19 -10.51 11.85
CA ASP A 118 0.64 -11.73 12.00
C ASP A 118 1.19 -12.20 10.66
N TYR A 119 0.35 -12.20 9.61
CA TYR A 119 0.82 -12.50 8.26
C TYR A 119 1.83 -11.48 7.77
N ILE A 120 1.56 -10.19 7.96
CA ILE A 120 2.47 -9.11 7.56
C ILE A 120 3.81 -9.24 8.27
N ASN A 121 3.84 -9.46 9.59
CA ASN A 121 5.07 -9.65 10.34
C ASN A 121 5.88 -10.85 9.83
N LYS A 122 5.22 -11.98 9.59
CA LYS A 122 5.85 -13.18 9.00
C LYS A 122 6.45 -12.87 7.62
N ALA A 123 5.71 -12.18 6.76
CA ALA A 123 6.17 -11.84 5.42
C ALA A 123 7.32 -10.82 5.44
N VAL A 124 7.25 -9.81 6.30
CA VAL A 124 8.30 -8.80 6.51
C VAL A 124 9.58 -9.44 7.02
N ASN A 125 9.49 -10.33 8.00
CA ASN A 125 10.66 -11.04 8.54
C ASN A 125 11.30 -11.94 7.48
N ALA A 126 10.50 -12.65 6.67
CA ALA A 126 11.01 -13.46 5.57
C ALA A 126 11.70 -12.60 4.48
N VAL A 127 11.18 -11.43 4.18
CA VAL A 127 11.79 -10.47 3.25
C VAL A 127 13.12 -9.95 3.79
N LYS A 128 13.16 -9.55 5.05
CA LYS A 128 14.37 -9.04 5.72
C LYS A 128 15.45 -10.11 5.85
N SER A 129 15.09 -11.37 6.11
CA SER A 129 16.05 -12.47 6.29
C SER A 129 16.88 -12.78 5.04
N ILE A 130 16.43 -12.37 3.86
CA ILE A 130 17.18 -12.48 2.60
C ILE A 130 17.78 -11.14 2.14
N GLY A 131 17.84 -10.14 3.01
CA GLY A 131 18.48 -8.86 2.74
C GLY A 131 17.63 -7.88 1.92
N LEU A 132 16.32 -8.10 1.75
CA LEU A 132 15.44 -7.19 1.04
C LEU A 132 14.75 -6.20 2.00
N ALA A 133 14.56 -4.96 1.55
CA ALA A 133 13.76 -3.98 2.26
C ALA A 133 12.26 -4.19 1.97
N PRO A 134 11.39 -4.35 2.98
CA PRO A 134 9.94 -4.32 2.77
C PRO A 134 9.51 -2.89 2.45
N VAL A 135 8.73 -2.70 1.39
CA VAL A 135 8.15 -1.42 1.01
C VAL A 135 6.68 -1.57 0.68
N GLY A 136 5.87 -0.64 1.14
CA GLY A 136 4.42 -0.63 0.93
C GLY A 136 3.78 0.62 1.50
N TYR A 137 2.49 0.77 1.24
CA TYR A 137 1.68 1.87 1.72
C TYR A 137 0.42 1.32 2.36
N THR A 138 -0.12 2.01 3.36
CA THR A 138 -1.43 1.71 3.93
C THR A 138 -2.22 3.00 4.14
N HIS A 139 -3.49 3.00 3.74
CA HIS A 139 -4.46 4.06 4.09
C HIS A 139 -5.02 3.88 5.51
N PHE A 140 -4.89 2.68 6.07
CA PHE A 140 -5.43 2.31 7.38
C PHE A 140 -4.39 2.44 8.51
N TRP A 141 -3.45 3.37 8.38
CA TRP A 141 -2.39 3.61 9.35
C TRP A 141 -2.93 3.98 10.75
N LYS A 142 -4.08 4.69 10.83
CA LYS A 142 -4.72 5.07 12.09
C LYS A 142 -5.18 3.85 12.91
N SER A 143 -5.75 2.85 12.23
CA SER A 143 -6.24 1.62 12.86
C SER A 143 -5.19 0.51 12.97
N ASN A 144 -4.00 0.71 12.36
CA ASN A 144 -2.92 -0.28 12.33
C ASN A 144 -1.57 0.31 12.76
N PRO A 145 -1.43 0.85 13.98
CA PRO A 145 -0.20 1.52 14.43
C PRO A 145 1.02 0.59 14.44
N LYS A 146 0.81 -0.72 14.55
CA LYS A 146 1.90 -1.73 14.49
C LYS A 146 2.58 -1.82 13.12
N LEU A 147 2.04 -1.21 12.08
CA LEU A 147 2.67 -1.11 10.76
C LEU A 147 3.63 0.08 10.64
N ALA A 148 3.70 0.94 11.65
CA ALA A 148 4.67 2.02 11.71
C ALA A 148 6.11 1.47 11.61
N GLY A 149 6.98 2.17 10.89
CA GLY A 149 8.35 1.70 10.61
C GLY A 149 8.47 0.57 9.57
N VAL A 150 7.36 -0.07 9.20
CA VAL A 150 7.32 -1.10 8.14
C VAL A 150 6.82 -0.50 6.83
N PHE A 151 5.62 0.09 6.85
CA PHE A 151 5.00 0.72 5.69
C PHE A 151 4.89 2.22 5.85
N MET A 152 4.65 2.91 4.75
CA MET A 152 4.33 4.33 4.76
C MET A 152 2.83 4.52 4.92
N ALA A 153 2.43 5.54 5.68
CA ALA A 153 1.05 6.00 5.67
C ALA A 153 0.75 6.71 4.33
N SER A 154 -0.28 6.27 3.63
CA SER A 154 -0.81 6.98 2.48
C SER A 154 -1.86 7.98 2.98
N VAL A 155 -1.63 9.27 2.73
CA VAL A 155 -2.43 10.37 3.27
C VAL A 155 -2.80 11.38 2.18
N HIS A 156 -3.80 12.21 2.43
CA HIS A 156 -4.37 13.11 1.41
C HIS A 156 -4.19 14.60 1.75
N THR A 157 -3.67 14.91 2.94
CA THR A 157 -3.39 16.29 3.35
C THR A 157 -2.05 16.36 4.08
N LEU A 158 -1.45 17.55 4.12
CA LEU A 158 -0.22 17.78 4.87
C LEU A 158 -0.43 17.63 6.39
N ASP A 159 -1.60 18.00 6.91
CA ASP A 159 -1.96 17.76 8.32
C ASP A 159 -2.08 16.27 8.64
N GLU A 160 -2.59 15.46 7.72
CA GLU A 160 -2.58 14.01 7.89
C GLU A 160 -1.17 13.44 7.86
N ALA A 161 -0.27 13.99 7.02
CA ALA A 161 1.12 13.61 7.01
C ALA A 161 1.79 13.86 8.36
N ASP A 162 1.55 15.02 8.96
CA ASP A 162 2.07 15.35 10.29
C ASP A 162 1.56 14.40 11.37
N ARG A 163 0.25 14.09 11.37
CA ARG A 163 -0.33 13.12 12.31
C ARG A 163 0.26 11.71 12.11
N ALA A 164 0.46 11.28 10.87
CA ALA A 164 1.07 9.99 10.57
C ALA A 164 2.53 9.92 11.04
N ILE A 165 3.28 11.00 10.84
CA ILE A 165 4.67 11.11 11.30
C ILE A 165 4.73 11.07 12.82
N ALA A 166 3.86 11.81 13.52
CA ALA A 166 3.74 11.78 14.98
C ALA A 166 3.37 10.37 15.51
N ALA A 167 2.64 9.57 14.72
CA ALA A 167 2.32 8.18 15.01
C ALA A 167 3.44 7.17 14.61
N GLY A 168 4.62 7.67 14.21
CA GLY A 168 5.80 6.84 13.88
C GLY A 168 5.85 6.32 12.45
N PHE A 169 4.96 6.75 11.56
CA PHE A 169 5.00 6.41 10.15
C PHE A 169 5.87 7.38 9.36
N ARG A 170 6.45 6.91 8.27
CA ARG A 170 6.78 7.79 7.14
C ARG A 170 5.51 8.04 6.37
N ALA A 171 5.29 9.26 5.87
CA ALA A 171 4.09 9.61 5.13
C ALA A 171 4.37 9.73 3.62
N ALA A 172 3.43 9.25 2.82
CA ALA A 172 3.33 9.54 1.40
C ALA A 172 2.02 10.32 1.19
N VAL A 173 2.14 11.59 0.84
CA VAL A 173 1.00 12.48 0.66
C VAL A 173 0.68 12.64 -0.82
N VAL A 174 -0.60 12.54 -1.18
CA VAL A 174 -1.08 12.89 -2.52
C VAL A 174 -1.27 14.40 -2.56
N LEU A 175 -0.45 15.05 -3.38
CA LEU A 175 -0.47 16.51 -3.57
C LEU A 175 -1.12 16.87 -4.91
N PRO A 176 -1.62 18.11 -5.07
CA PRO A 176 -2.08 18.63 -6.34
C PRO A 176 -1.01 18.48 -7.45
N PRO A 177 -1.43 18.35 -8.73
CA PRO A 177 -0.50 18.08 -9.85
C PRO A 177 0.54 19.18 -10.11
N ASP A 178 0.25 20.40 -9.69
CA ASP A 178 1.11 21.58 -9.83
C ASP A 178 2.20 21.67 -8.74
N HIS A 179 2.12 20.82 -7.72
CA HIS A 179 3.13 20.75 -6.66
C HIS A 179 4.42 20.16 -7.20
N THR A 180 5.53 20.88 -7.02
CA THR A 180 6.86 20.46 -7.48
C THR A 180 7.92 20.69 -6.42
N GLY A 181 9.02 19.94 -6.52
CA GLY A 181 10.19 20.16 -5.69
C GLY A 181 10.04 19.76 -4.22
N ARG A 182 10.58 20.57 -3.34
CA ARG A 182 10.55 20.35 -1.87
C ARG A 182 9.42 21.15 -1.25
N PHE A 183 8.81 20.60 -0.21
CA PHE A 183 7.77 21.27 0.55
C PHE A 183 7.97 21.05 2.06
N THR A 184 7.25 21.82 2.86
CA THR A 184 7.24 21.70 4.32
C THR A 184 5.79 21.58 4.78
N THR A 185 5.53 20.67 5.69
CA THR A 185 4.20 20.50 6.30
C THR A 185 3.95 21.58 7.37
N PRO A 186 2.71 21.78 7.84
CA PRO A 186 2.40 22.72 8.92
C PRO A 186 3.21 22.50 10.19
N ALA A 187 3.54 21.26 10.57
CA ALA A 187 4.37 20.96 11.74
C ALA A 187 5.89 21.03 11.43
N GLY A 188 6.30 21.51 10.26
CA GLY A 188 7.71 21.70 9.92
C GLY A 188 8.42 20.47 9.32
N ASN A 189 7.73 19.38 9.08
CA ASN A 189 8.31 18.20 8.43
C ASN A 189 8.61 18.49 6.95
N LYS A 190 9.78 18.03 6.48
CA LYS A 190 10.24 18.27 5.12
C LYS A 190 9.84 17.10 4.20
N GLY A 191 9.33 17.43 3.03
CA GLY A 191 8.98 16.46 1.98
C GLY A 191 9.58 16.82 0.63
N ILE A 192 9.52 15.87 -0.30
CA ILE A 192 9.91 16.04 -1.69
C ILE A 192 8.87 15.38 -2.58
N VAL A 193 8.54 16.06 -3.68
CA VAL A 193 7.64 15.49 -4.69
C VAL A 193 8.41 14.45 -5.50
N CYS A 194 7.87 13.23 -5.59
CA CYS A 194 8.40 12.17 -6.44
C CYS A 194 8.02 12.45 -7.90
N ALA A 195 9.01 12.45 -8.79
CA ALA A 195 8.81 12.60 -10.24
C ALA A 195 8.20 11.35 -10.89
#